data_7dea45339914d177b0f9260614d89bf2
#
_entry.id   7dea45339914d177b0f9260614d89bf2
#
_cell.length_a   1.000
_cell.length_b   1.000
_cell.length_c   1.000
_cell.angle_alpha   90.00
_cell.angle_beta   90.00
_cell.angle_gamma   90.00
#
_symmetry.space_group_name_H-M   'P 1'
#
loop_
_entity.id
_entity.type
_entity.pdbx_description
1 polymer ?
#
loop_
_entity_poly.entity_id
_entity_poly.type
_entity_poly.pdbx_seq_one_letter_code
_entity_poly.pdbx_strand_id
1 'polypeptide(L)'
;MAADEINAAGGINGRQVQLVIEDDQGEPGKAATVVAKLINQDQVRALIGEVASSNSIAAAPNAQEGKVPMISPSSTNPKVTQIGDYIFRVCFIDPFQGEVMAKFAANSLKAKKAAILFDSNSDYSKGLVQFFKAAFTKLGGTIVTEKAYAQRDRDFTGQLTAIRDTAPDVIYVPGYYQEVGVIAKQTKQLGIKAPLLGGDGWDSPQLWDLGGDALNGSFISNHYSVDDPTPVIQDFVARYKAKFNGTAPDAIAALGFDATMVLVDSIKRAGGTECVALRNAIAQTANYKGITGVITLDSERNAVKPAVVLELKDKKFVYKETINP
;
A
#
# COMPACT_ATOMS: atom_id res chain seq x y z
N MET A 1 -14.70 -8.05 8.81
CA MET A 1 -14.08 -9.33 9.21
C MET A 1 -13.43 -9.21 10.59
N ALA A 2 -12.31 -8.49 10.75
CA ALA A 2 -11.65 -8.39 12.06
C ALA A 2 -12.60 -8.00 13.20
N ALA A 3 -13.40 -6.95 13.04
CA ALA A 3 -14.36 -6.51 14.06
C ALA A 3 -15.40 -7.59 14.42
N ASP A 4 -15.88 -8.36 13.43
CA ASP A 4 -16.86 -9.44 13.69
C ASP A 4 -16.21 -10.58 14.48
N GLU A 5 -14.95 -10.95 14.12
CA GLU A 5 -14.20 -11.98 14.84
C GLU A 5 -13.91 -11.55 16.29
N ILE A 6 -13.52 -10.30 16.49
CA ILE A 6 -13.29 -9.73 17.82
C ILE A 6 -14.59 -9.76 18.64
N ASN A 7 -15.69 -9.35 18.05
CA ASN A 7 -16.98 -9.30 18.71
C ASN A 7 -17.52 -10.70 19.02
N ALA A 8 -17.36 -11.66 18.12
CA ALA A 8 -17.71 -13.06 18.35
C ALA A 8 -16.89 -13.70 19.49
N ALA A 9 -15.64 -13.23 19.68
CA ALA A 9 -14.78 -13.65 20.79
C ALA A 9 -15.05 -12.91 22.14
N GLY A 10 -16.12 -12.12 22.22
CA GLY A 10 -16.51 -11.39 23.43
C GLY A 10 -16.06 -9.93 23.48
N GLY A 11 -15.53 -9.40 22.36
CA GLY A 11 -15.09 -8.02 22.26
C GLY A 11 -13.70 -7.75 22.84
N ILE A 12 -13.39 -6.50 23.10
CA ILE A 12 -12.14 -6.05 23.74
C ILE A 12 -12.44 -5.76 25.22
N ASN A 13 -11.84 -6.53 26.12
CA ASN A 13 -12.08 -6.41 27.56
C ASN A 13 -13.60 -6.43 27.90
N GLY A 14 -14.36 -7.32 27.23
CA GLY A 14 -15.81 -7.47 27.42
C GLY A 14 -16.68 -6.39 26.73
N ARG A 15 -16.09 -5.49 25.95
CA ARG A 15 -16.82 -4.44 25.22
C ARG A 15 -16.80 -4.72 23.72
N GLN A 16 -17.95 -4.60 23.09
CA GLN A 16 -18.08 -4.78 21.63
C GLN A 16 -17.40 -3.64 20.87
N VAL A 17 -16.81 -3.97 19.74
CA VAL A 17 -16.27 -3.01 18.76
C VAL A 17 -17.40 -2.55 17.87
N GLN A 18 -17.58 -1.25 17.75
CA GLN A 18 -18.47 -0.63 16.78
C GLN A 18 -17.63 0.08 15.71
N LEU A 19 -17.91 -0.22 14.44
CA LEU A 19 -17.29 0.45 13.30
C LEU A 19 -18.20 1.59 12.83
N VAL A 20 -17.60 2.77 12.62
CA VAL A 20 -18.19 3.87 11.87
C VAL A 20 -17.40 3.96 10.58
N ILE A 21 -18.05 3.74 9.44
CA ILE A 21 -17.38 3.63 8.12
C ILE A 21 -17.81 4.80 7.27
N GLU A 22 -16.83 5.51 6.73
CA GLU A 22 -17.02 6.63 5.82
C GLU A 22 -16.19 6.40 4.55
N ASP A 23 -16.64 6.98 3.43
CA ASP A 23 -15.97 6.88 2.13
C ASP A 23 -15.41 8.26 1.74
N ASP A 24 -14.10 8.34 1.58
CA ASP A 24 -13.39 9.54 1.13
C ASP A 24 -13.38 9.71 -0.41
N GLN A 25 -13.91 8.72 -1.15
CA GLN A 25 -13.99 8.69 -2.62
C GLN A 25 -12.62 8.84 -3.31
N GLY A 26 -11.53 8.53 -2.60
CA GLY A 26 -10.16 8.69 -3.09
C GLY A 26 -9.73 10.15 -3.26
N GLU A 27 -10.38 11.10 -2.56
CA GLU A 27 -10.12 12.53 -2.67
C GLU A 27 -9.53 13.09 -1.36
N PRO A 28 -8.30 13.68 -1.37
CA PRO A 28 -7.66 14.17 -0.15
C PRO A 28 -8.52 15.17 0.66
N GLY A 29 -9.23 16.09 -0.01
CA GLY A 29 -10.10 17.05 0.66
C GLY A 29 -11.29 16.39 1.37
N LYS A 30 -11.82 15.30 0.80
CA LYS A 30 -12.88 14.51 1.43
C LYS A 30 -12.35 13.72 2.61
N ALA A 31 -11.17 13.11 2.46
CA ALA A 31 -10.51 12.39 3.56
C ALA A 31 -10.35 13.27 4.81
N ALA A 32 -9.88 14.52 4.65
CA ALA A 32 -9.79 15.48 5.74
C ALA A 32 -11.17 15.77 6.38
N THR A 33 -12.19 15.95 5.54
CA THR A 33 -13.56 16.24 6.02
C THR A 33 -14.16 15.06 6.78
N VAL A 34 -14.01 13.84 6.24
CA VAL A 34 -14.54 12.61 6.87
C VAL A 34 -13.88 12.35 8.21
N VAL A 35 -12.55 12.50 8.29
CA VAL A 35 -11.82 12.31 9.55
C VAL A 35 -12.23 13.36 10.60
N ALA A 36 -12.41 14.62 10.20
CA ALA A 36 -12.94 15.65 11.10
C ALA A 36 -14.35 15.30 11.62
N LYS A 37 -15.23 14.75 10.76
CA LYS A 37 -16.55 14.26 11.16
C LYS A 37 -16.46 13.10 12.15
N LEU A 38 -15.68 12.07 11.83
CA LEU A 38 -15.50 10.89 12.68
C LEU A 38 -15.02 11.26 14.09
N ILE A 39 -14.14 12.25 14.20
CA ILE A 39 -13.61 12.71 15.49
C ILE A 39 -14.62 13.57 16.24
N ASN A 40 -15.16 14.62 15.59
CA ASN A 40 -15.91 15.66 16.28
C ASN A 40 -17.39 15.31 16.46
N GLN A 41 -17.99 14.56 15.53
CA GLN A 41 -19.41 14.21 15.58
C GLN A 41 -19.62 12.77 16.07
N ASP A 42 -18.90 11.81 15.48
CA ASP A 42 -19.07 10.39 15.81
C ASP A 42 -18.22 9.96 17.02
N GLN A 43 -17.29 10.82 17.47
CA GLN A 43 -16.47 10.65 18.67
C GLN A 43 -15.73 9.31 18.70
N VAL A 44 -15.18 8.89 17.54
CA VAL A 44 -14.38 7.67 17.43
C VAL A 44 -13.14 7.75 18.32
N ARG A 45 -12.65 6.60 18.78
CA ARG A 45 -11.50 6.51 19.69
C ARG A 45 -10.19 6.18 18.99
N ALA A 46 -10.27 5.70 17.76
CA ALA A 46 -9.14 5.45 16.88
C ALA A 46 -9.62 5.41 15.42
N LEU A 47 -8.70 5.58 14.50
CA LEU A 47 -8.95 5.57 13.07
C LEU A 47 -8.10 4.48 12.41
N ILE A 48 -8.70 3.71 11.51
CA ILE A 48 -8.01 2.83 10.56
C ILE A 48 -8.20 3.45 9.17
N GLY A 49 -7.17 3.96 8.59
CA GLY A 49 -7.18 4.69 7.31
C GLY A 49 -5.98 5.63 7.23
N GLU A 50 -5.80 6.31 6.14
CA GLU A 50 -6.38 6.11 4.82
C GLU A 50 -5.53 5.10 4.03
N VAL A 51 -6.00 4.65 2.87
CA VAL A 51 -5.24 3.76 1.99
C VAL A 51 -4.20 4.56 1.20
N ALA A 52 -4.64 5.61 0.49
CA ALA A 52 -3.76 6.42 -0.33
C ALA A 52 -2.96 7.44 0.51
N SER A 53 -1.65 7.58 0.20
CA SER A 53 -0.76 8.48 0.95
C SER A 53 -1.23 9.93 0.95
N SER A 54 -1.70 10.46 -0.19
CA SER A 54 -2.21 11.83 -0.26
C SER A 54 -3.44 12.04 0.62
N ASN A 55 -4.30 11.01 0.75
CA ASN A 55 -5.47 11.05 1.62
C ASN A 55 -5.07 11.02 3.10
N SER A 56 -4.12 10.14 3.46
CA SER A 56 -3.55 10.12 4.82
C SER A 56 -2.88 11.44 5.19
N ILE A 57 -2.11 12.03 4.28
CA ILE A 57 -1.46 13.34 4.51
C ILE A 57 -2.51 14.45 4.76
N ALA A 58 -3.63 14.42 4.02
CA ALA A 58 -4.70 15.40 4.20
C ALA A 58 -5.52 15.18 5.48
N ALA A 59 -5.74 13.93 5.87
CA ALA A 59 -6.56 13.54 7.02
C ALA A 59 -5.82 13.63 8.37
N ALA A 60 -4.52 13.28 8.37
CA ALA A 60 -3.71 13.16 9.57
C ALA A 60 -3.63 14.42 10.46
N PRO A 61 -3.63 15.68 9.94
CA PRO A 61 -3.67 16.86 10.80
C PRO A 61 -4.88 16.88 11.75
N ASN A 62 -6.07 16.49 11.28
CA ASN A 62 -7.27 16.41 12.11
C ASN A 62 -7.14 15.33 13.21
N ALA A 63 -6.57 14.18 12.86
CA ALA A 63 -6.33 13.10 13.82
C ALA A 63 -5.30 13.52 14.88
N GLN A 64 -4.24 14.21 14.49
CA GLN A 64 -3.21 14.75 15.38
C GLN A 64 -3.76 15.81 16.32
N GLU A 65 -4.51 16.77 15.81
CA GLU A 65 -5.13 17.85 16.60
C GLU A 65 -6.15 17.30 17.60
N GLY A 66 -7.00 16.35 17.13
CA GLY A 66 -7.98 15.67 17.97
C GLY A 66 -7.36 14.67 18.95
N LYS A 67 -6.06 14.40 18.88
CA LYS A 67 -5.35 13.37 19.66
C LYS A 67 -6.00 11.99 19.54
N VAL A 68 -6.53 11.66 18.36
CA VAL A 68 -7.11 10.37 18.03
C VAL A 68 -6.08 9.56 17.23
N PRO A 69 -5.60 8.41 17.73
CA PRO A 69 -4.64 7.60 17.00
C PRO A 69 -5.19 7.17 15.64
N MET A 70 -4.39 7.38 14.59
CA MET A 70 -4.67 6.98 13.23
C MET A 70 -3.62 5.96 12.76
N ILE A 71 -4.06 4.78 12.32
CA ILE A 71 -3.18 3.73 11.78
C ILE A 71 -3.51 3.55 10.31
N SER A 72 -2.64 4.01 9.44
CA SER A 72 -2.76 3.68 8.03
C SER A 72 -2.37 2.22 7.76
N PRO A 73 -3.21 1.46 7.05
CA PRO A 73 -2.85 0.12 6.61
C PRO A 73 -1.75 0.14 5.54
N SER A 74 -1.77 1.09 4.60
CA SER A 74 -1.02 0.99 3.34
C SER A 74 -0.41 2.27 2.81
N SER A 75 -0.58 3.43 3.47
CA SER A 75 0.05 4.68 3.03
C SER A 75 1.56 4.66 3.27
N THR A 76 2.33 4.47 2.21
CA THR A 76 3.77 4.23 2.26
C THR A 76 4.64 5.49 2.26
N ASN A 77 4.10 6.66 1.88
CA ASN A 77 4.87 7.90 1.84
C ASN A 77 5.37 8.31 3.23
N PRO A 78 6.68 8.60 3.41
CA PRO A 78 7.24 8.97 4.72
C PRO A 78 6.56 10.15 5.41
N LYS A 79 6.04 11.12 4.64
CA LYS A 79 5.37 12.31 5.17
C LYS A 79 4.17 11.99 6.08
N VAL A 80 3.52 10.84 5.89
CA VAL A 80 2.32 10.48 6.63
C VAL A 80 2.55 10.48 8.14
N THR A 81 3.54 9.76 8.63
CA THR A 81 3.84 9.68 10.06
C THR A 81 4.59 10.90 10.59
N GLN A 82 5.22 11.70 9.70
CA GLN A 82 5.89 12.94 10.06
C GLN A 82 4.94 14.07 10.48
N ILE A 83 3.64 13.93 10.21
CA ILE A 83 2.62 14.93 10.57
C ILE A 83 2.46 15.03 12.10
N GLY A 84 2.58 13.89 12.81
CA GLY A 84 2.46 13.92 14.26
C GLY A 84 2.60 12.56 14.92
N ASP A 85 2.67 12.55 16.24
CA ASP A 85 2.93 11.39 17.06
C ASP A 85 1.70 10.50 17.33
N TYR A 86 0.53 10.91 16.87
CA TYR A 86 -0.69 10.09 16.83
C TYR A 86 -0.90 9.36 15.50
N ILE A 87 0.04 9.49 14.55
CA ILE A 87 -0.07 8.91 13.21
C ILE A 87 0.90 7.74 13.07
N PHE A 88 0.38 6.59 12.66
CA PHE A 88 1.06 5.29 12.59
C PHE A 88 0.79 4.61 11.26
N ARG A 89 1.57 3.57 10.94
CA ARG A 89 1.32 2.67 9.82
C ARG A 89 1.80 1.25 10.10
N VAL A 90 1.17 0.26 9.46
CA VAL A 90 1.59 -1.14 9.52
C VAL A 90 2.26 -1.62 8.23
N CYS A 91 2.32 -0.78 7.20
CA CYS A 91 3.06 -1.04 5.95
C CYS A 91 4.52 -0.55 6.03
N PHE A 92 5.36 -1.04 5.12
CA PHE A 92 6.69 -0.47 4.87
C PHE A 92 6.57 0.93 4.23
N ILE A 93 7.70 1.57 3.94
CA ILE A 93 7.73 2.95 3.41
C ILE A 93 8.35 3.03 2.01
N ASP A 94 8.02 4.08 1.25
CA ASP A 94 8.49 4.34 -0.12
C ASP A 94 10.02 4.25 -0.30
N PRO A 95 10.87 4.72 0.64
CA PRO A 95 12.32 4.55 0.51
C PRO A 95 12.71 3.09 0.31
N PHE A 96 12.16 2.20 1.12
CA PHE A 96 12.42 0.76 1.01
C PHE A 96 11.75 0.18 -0.24
N GLN A 97 10.48 0.52 -0.50
CA GLN A 97 9.75 0.01 -1.67
C GLN A 97 10.39 0.40 -3.00
N GLY A 98 10.85 1.65 -3.13
CA GLY A 98 11.57 2.13 -4.30
C GLY A 98 12.91 1.41 -4.49
N GLU A 99 13.64 1.15 -3.40
CA GLU A 99 14.88 0.38 -3.42
C GLU A 99 14.64 -1.09 -3.83
N VAL A 100 13.59 -1.73 -3.32
CA VAL A 100 13.18 -3.10 -3.69
C VAL A 100 13.00 -3.22 -5.20
N MET A 101 12.22 -2.33 -5.81
CA MET A 101 11.97 -2.40 -7.25
C MET A 101 13.20 -2.02 -8.08
N ALA A 102 14.05 -1.11 -7.60
CA ALA A 102 15.31 -0.79 -8.26
C ALA A 102 16.30 -1.97 -8.22
N LYS A 103 16.43 -2.66 -7.08
CA LYS A 103 17.23 -3.87 -6.94
C LYS A 103 16.70 -4.98 -7.84
N PHE A 104 15.40 -5.21 -7.88
CA PHE A 104 14.78 -6.19 -8.75
C PHE A 104 15.04 -5.88 -10.23
N ALA A 105 14.83 -4.64 -10.66
CA ALA A 105 15.12 -4.22 -12.05
C ALA A 105 16.58 -4.45 -12.42
N ALA A 106 17.53 -3.98 -11.59
CA ALA A 106 18.95 -4.07 -11.90
C ALA A 106 19.51 -5.49 -11.78
N ASN A 107 19.12 -6.23 -10.72
CA ASN A 107 19.76 -7.50 -10.37
C ASN A 107 19.04 -8.71 -10.96
N SER A 108 17.70 -8.74 -10.93
CA SER A 108 16.91 -9.87 -11.41
C SER A 108 16.62 -9.74 -12.90
N LEU A 109 16.18 -8.57 -13.36
CA LEU A 109 15.89 -8.31 -14.78
C LEU A 109 17.11 -7.85 -15.60
N LYS A 110 18.25 -7.53 -14.94
CA LYS A 110 19.47 -7.02 -15.60
C LYS A 110 19.26 -5.72 -16.38
N ALA A 111 18.25 -4.95 -16.02
CA ALA A 111 17.93 -3.67 -16.67
C ALA A 111 19.05 -2.64 -16.45
N LYS A 112 19.35 -1.90 -17.50
CA LYS A 112 20.30 -0.77 -17.49
C LYS A 112 19.61 0.57 -17.73
N LYS A 113 18.47 0.55 -18.43
CA LYS A 113 17.70 1.71 -18.80
C LYS A 113 16.28 1.57 -18.27
N ALA A 114 15.85 2.51 -17.45
CA ALA A 114 14.46 2.59 -16.99
C ALA A 114 13.79 3.88 -17.48
N ALA A 115 12.56 3.76 -17.97
CA ALA A 115 11.66 4.89 -18.12
C ALA A 115 10.73 4.93 -16.92
N ILE A 116 10.20 6.12 -16.61
CA ILE A 116 9.24 6.33 -15.52
C ILE A 116 7.98 6.98 -16.10
N LEU A 117 6.81 6.44 -15.70
CA LEU A 117 5.51 7.03 -16.01
C LEU A 117 4.72 7.15 -14.69
N PHE A 118 4.42 8.36 -14.23
CA PHE A 118 3.93 8.57 -12.87
C PHE A 118 2.77 9.57 -12.77
N ASP A 119 1.95 9.43 -11.73
CA ASP A 119 0.88 10.37 -11.39
C ASP A 119 1.46 11.59 -10.67
N SER A 120 1.37 12.76 -11.33
CA SER A 120 1.85 14.05 -10.81
C SER A 120 1.04 14.58 -9.62
N ASN A 121 -0.17 14.08 -9.41
CA ASN A 121 -1.05 14.51 -8.32
C ASN A 121 -0.94 13.63 -7.06
N SER A 122 -0.30 12.46 -7.16
CA SER A 122 -0.16 11.49 -6.08
C SER A 122 1.15 11.66 -5.32
N ASP A 123 1.09 11.86 -3.99
CA ASP A 123 2.29 11.88 -3.14
C ASP A 123 2.96 10.49 -3.07
N TYR A 124 2.19 9.39 -3.12
CA TYR A 124 2.69 8.03 -3.26
C TYR A 124 3.52 7.88 -4.53
N SER A 125 2.96 8.24 -5.67
CA SER A 125 3.63 8.11 -6.98
C SER A 125 4.92 8.92 -7.03
N LYS A 126 4.86 10.19 -6.63
CA LYS A 126 6.04 11.09 -6.57
C LYS A 126 7.13 10.59 -5.64
N GLY A 127 6.73 10.08 -4.46
CA GLY A 127 7.66 9.50 -3.48
C GLY A 127 8.41 8.31 -4.07
N LEU A 128 7.68 7.36 -4.64
CA LEU A 128 8.27 6.17 -5.26
C LEU A 128 9.20 6.49 -6.43
N VAL A 129 8.85 7.47 -7.28
CA VAL A 129 9.75 7.96 -8.35
C VAL A 129 11.09 8.40 -7.78
N GLN A 130 11.06 9.23 -6.72
CA GLN A 130 12.27 9.74 -6.11
C GLN A 130 13.19 8.61 -5.61
N PHE A 131 12.64 7.65 -4.87
CA PHE A 131 13.42 6.59 -4.24
C PHE A 131 13.88 5.52 -5.24
N PHE A 132 13.02 5.13 -6.18
CA PHE A 132 13.41 4.22 -7.27
C PHE A 132 14.55 4.81 -8.10
N LYS A 133 14.42 6.06 -8.54
CA LYS A 133 15.43 6.77 -9.33
C LYS A 133 16.78 6.82 -8.60
N ALA A 134 16.78 7.22 -7.33
CA ALA A 134 18.00 7.30 -6.53
C ALA A 134 18.68 5.91 -6.40
N ALA A 135 17.91 4.88 -6.07
CA ALA A 135 18.41 3.52 -5.90
C ALA A 135 18.88 2.90 -7.24
N PHE A 136 18.10 3.04 -8.31
CA PHE A 136 18.44 2.47 -9.62
C PHE A 136 19.72 3.11 -10.20
N THR A 137 19.86 4.43 -10.05
CA THR A 137 21.07 5.15 -10.47
C THR A 137 22.30 4.72 -9.66
N LYS A 138 22.14 4.56 -8.33
CA LYS A 138 23.21 4.04 -7.46
C LYS A 138 23.67 2.64 -7.85
N LEU A 139 22.78 1.82 -8.42
CA LEU A 139 23.09 0.48 -8.95
C LEU A 139 23.66 0.50 -10.37
N GLY A 140 23.95 1.68 -10.93
CA GLY A 140 24.52 1.85 -12.26
C GLY A 140 23.50 1.87 -13.40
N GLY A 141 22.21 1.97 -13.08
CA GLY A 141 21.15 2.15 -14.07
C GLY A 141 21.00 3.61 -14.49
N THR A 142 20.32 3.83 -15.62
CA THR A 142 20.04 5.16 -16.18
C THR A 142 18.53 5.35 -16.32
N ILE A 143 17.99 6.48 -15.84
CA ILE A 143 16.64 6.90 -16.14
C ILE A 143 16.65 7.62 -17.49
N VAL A 144 16.08 7.00 -18.50
CA VAL A 144 16.12 7.52 -19.88
C VAL A 144 15.04 8.55 -20.18
N THR A 145 13.92 8.49 -19.45
CA THR A 145 12.86 9.50 -19.54
C THR A 145 11.92 9.40 -18.34
N GLU A 146 11.32 10.51 -17.97
CA GLU A 146 10.24 10.61 -16.99
C GLU A 146 9.05 11.31 -17.65
N LYS A 147 7.86 10.70 -17.56
CA LYS A 147 6.61 11.26 -18.08
C LYS A 147 5.56 11.25 -16.99
N ALA A 148 4.80 12.33 -16.92
CA ALA A 148 3.72 12.48 -15.96
C ALA A 148 2.36 12.27 -16.61
N TYR A 149 1.39 11.83 -15.82
CA TYR A 149 -0.03 11.86 -16.10
C TYR A 149 -0.78 12.45 -14.89
N ALA A 150 -2.05 12.76 -15.06
CA ALA A 150 -2.92 13.16 -13.98
C ALA A 150 -3.85 12.01 -13.59
N GLN A 151 -4.18 11.90 -12.30
CA GLN A 151 -5.15 10.95 -11.80
C GLN A 151 -6.45 11.00 -12.62
N ARG A 152 -7.00 9.83 -12.96
CA ARG A 152 -8.19 9.64 -13.79
C ARG A 152 -7.97 9.88 -15.30
N ASP A 153 -6.75 10.15 -15.76
CA ASP A 153 -6.44 10.13 -17.19
C ASP A 153 -6.78 8.76 -17.81
N ARG A 154 -7.14 8.75 -19.08
CA ARG A 154 -7.53 7.54 -19.82
C ARG A 154 -6.72 7.34 -21.10
N ASP A 155 -5.97 8.33 -21.51
CA ASP A 155 -5.09 8.26 -22.69
C ASP A 155 -3.66 8.62 -22.30
N PHE A 156 -2.78 7.64 -22.45
CA PHE A 156 -1.36 7.72 -22.15
C PHE A 156 -0.49 7.55 -23.40
N THR A 157 -1.13 7.55 -24.59
CA THR A 157 -0.48 7.24 -25.88
C THR A 157 0.69 8.19 -26.14
N GLY A 158 0.55 9.49 -25.84
CA GLY A 158 1.60 10.47 -26.02
C GLY A 158 2.83 10.20 -25.16
N GLN A 159 2.62 9.94 -23.86
CA GLN A 159 3.68 9.61 -22.90
C GLN A 159 4.35 8.30 -23.27
N LEU A 160 3.57 7.24 -23.58
CA LEU A 160 4.07 5.92 -23.94
C LEU A 160 4.84 5.94 -25.28
N THR A 161 4.42 6.75 -26.27
CA THR A 161 5.17 6.93 -27.50
C THR A 161 6.55 7.52 -27.21
N ALA A 162 6.61 8.58 -26.41
CA ALA A 162 7.88 9.20 -26.03
C ALA A 162 8.77 8.23 -25.21
N ILE A 163 8.18 7.37 -24.38
CA ILE A 163 8.90 6.32 -23.64
C ILE A 163 9.44 5.27 -24.60
N ARG A 164 8.62 4.77 -25.54
CA ARG A 164 9.03 3.76 -26.54
C ARG A 164 10.27 4.21 -27.31
N ASP A 165 10.31 5.48 -27.71
CA ASP A 165 11.38 6.03 -28.54
C ASP A 165 12.74 6.10 -27.81
N THR A 166 12.74 5.96 -26.45
CA THR A 166 13.97 5.85 -25.65
C THR A 166 14.48 4.41 -25.51
N ALA A 167 13.74 3.42 -26.00
CA ALA A 167 14.05 1.99 -25.89
C ALA A 167 14.51 1.57 -24.48
N PRO A 168 13.65 1.72 -23.44
CA PRO A 168 13.99 1.33 -22.09
C PRO A 168 13.95 -0.21 -21.94
N ASP A 169 14.73 -0.73 -20.98
CA ASP A 169 14.67 -2.15 -20.59
C ASP A 169 13.45 -2.45 -19.71
N VAL A 170 13.02 -1.48 -18.89
CA VAL A 170 11.86 -1.55 -18.00
C VAL A 170 11.14 -0.20 -17.95
N ILE A 171 9.85 -0.23 -17.64
CA ILE A 171 9.06 1.00 -17.40
C ILE A 171 8.52 0.94 -15.95
N TYR A 172 8.96 1.85 -15.09
CA TYR A 172 8.46 1.96 -13.73
C TYR A 172 7.21 2.85 -13.69
N VAL A 173 6.10 2.28 -13.21
CA VAL A 173 4.79 2.92 -13.16
C VAL A 173 4.26 2.90 -11.73
N PRO A 174 4.78 3.75 -10.83
CA PRO A 174 4.28 3.84 -9.45
C PRO A 174 2.95 4.60 -9.43
N GLY A 175 1.86 3.87 -9.54
CA GLY A 175 0.50 4.39 -9.59
C GLY A 175 -0.50 3.40 -9.03
N TYR A 176 -1.78 3.69 -9.22
CA TYR A 176 -2.86 2.82 -8.79
C TYR A 176 -3.43 2.02 -9.94
N TYR A 177 -4.09 0.91 -9.62
CA TYR A 177 -4.58 -0.07 -10.58
C TYR A 177 -5.50 0.52 -11.68
N GLN A 178 -6.22 1.61 -11.39
CA GLN A 178 -7.18 2.22 -12.30
C GLN A 178 -6.52 2.73 -13.60
N GLU A 179 -5.43 3.48 -13.46
CA GLU A 179 -4.66 4.01 -14.59
C GLU A 179 -3.75 2.94 -15.17
N VAL A 180 -3.12 2.14 -14.30
CA VAL A 180 -2.15 1.12 -14.67
C VAL A 180 -2.73 0.08 -15.62
N GLY A 181 -3.97 -0.37 -15.39
CA GLY A 181 -4.62 -1.31 -16.29
C GLY A 181 -4.77 -0.77 -17.72
N VAL A 182 -5.09 0.53 -17.85
CA VAL A 182 -5.19 1.20 -19.14
C VAL A 182 -3.80 1.41 -19.75
N ILE A 183 -2.81 1.84 -18.94
CA ILE A 183 -1.42 1.99 -19.36
C ILE A 183 -0.89 0.67 -19.93
N ALA A 184 -1.13 -0.46 -19.27
CA ALA A 184 -0.70 -1.77 -19.75
C ALA A 184 -1.28 -2.12 -21.12
N LYS A 185 -2.59 -1.88 -21.34
CA LYS A 185 -3.22 -2.09 -22.66
C LYS A 185 -2.58 -1.22 -23.74
N GLN A 186 -2.40 0.07 -23.48
CA GLN A 186 -1.83 1.00 -24.44
C GLN A 186 -0.33 0.71 -24.71
N THR A 187 0.42 0.29 -23.67
CA THR A 187 1.79 -0.21 -23.81
C THR A 187 1.87 -1.37 -24.81
N LYS A 188 0.99 -2.36 -24.66
CA LYS A 188 0.90 -3.51 -25.58
C LYS A 188 0.48 -3.09 -27.00
N GLN A 189 -0.52 -2.20 -27.12
CA GLN A 189 -0.98 -1.68 -28.42
C GLN A 189 0.10 -0.95 -29.20
N LEU A 190 0.97 -0.21 -28.49
CA LEU A 190 2.11 0.51 -29.10
C LEU A 190 3.31 -0.41 -29.38
N GLY A 191 3.19 -1.72 -29.12
CA GLY A 191 4.23 -2.71 -29.39
C GLY A 191 5.44 -2.61 -28.45
N ILE A 192 5.33 -1.92 -27.33
CA ILE A 192 6.41 -1.80 -26.34
C ILE A 192 6.59 -3.16 -25.65
N LYS A 193 7.84 -3.65 -25.61
CA LYS A 193 8.19 -4.97 -25.06
C LYS A 193 8.76 -4.92 -23.65
N ALA A 194 9.19 -3.73 -23.20
CA ALA A 194 9.70 -3.54 -21.85
C ALA A 194 8.64 -3.92 -20.80
N PRO A 195 8.97 -4.75 -19.78
CA PRO A 195 8.05 -5.07 -18.71
C PRO A 195 7.72 -3.83 -17.89
N LEU A 196 6.48 -3.79 -17.40
CA LEU A 196 6.04 -2.76 -16.46
C LEU A 196 6.40 -3.19 -15.04
N LEU A 197 6.91 -2.26 -14.25
CA LEU A 197 7.21 -2.43 -12.84
C LEU A 197 6.35 -1.48 -12.03
N GLY A 198 5.80 -1.94 -10.92
CA GLY A 198 4.96 -1.12 -10.06
C GLY A 198 5.12 -1.40 -8.58
N GLY A 199 4.21 -0.87 -7.81
CA GLY A 199 4.13 -1.07 -6.37
C GLY A 199 2.81 -1.70 -5.93
N ASP A 200 2.60 -1.72 -4.65
CA ASP A 200 1.42 -2.27 -3.96
C ASP A 200 0.09 -1.62 -4.37
N GLY A 201 0.13 -0.40 -4.89
CA GLY A 201 -1.04 0.28 -5.46
C GLY A 201 -1.67 -0.42 -6.68
N TRP A 202 -1.00 -1.43 -7.25
CA TRP A 202 -1.57 -2.25 -8.31
C TRP A 202 -2.37 -3.44 -7.79
N ASP A 203 -2.22 -3.83 -6.53
CA ASP A 203 -2.82 -5.04 -5.99
C ASP A 203 -4.33 -4.86 -5.79
N SER A 204 -5.05 -5.17 -6.86
CA SER A 204 -6.50 -5.17 -6.91
C SER A 204 -6.98 -6.18 -7.95
N PRO A 205 -8.03 -6.97 -7.66
CA PRO A 205 -8.63 -7.85 -8.65
C PRO A 205 -9.14 -7.09 -9.88
N GLN A 206 -9.59 -5.84 -9.73
CA GLN A 206 -10.04 -4.99 -10.82
C GLN A 206 -8.92 -4.61 -11.81
N LEU A 207 -7.66 -4.71 -11.42
CA LEU A 207 -6.54 -4.50 -12.34
C LEU A 207 -6.64 -5.41 -13.57
N TRP A 208 -7.05 -6.67 -13.36
CA TRP A 208 -7.19 -7.65 -14.44
C TRP A 208 -8.35 -7.33 -15.38
N ASP A 209 -9.44 -6.75 -14.88
CA ASP A 209 -10.57 -6.31 -15.70
C ASP A 209 -10.17 -5.16 -16.64
N LEU A 210 -9.30 -4.27 -16.15
CA LEU A 210 -8.79 -3.13 -16.88
C LEU A 210 -7.66 -3.49 -17.85
N GLY A 211 -6.68 -4.26 -17.40
CA GLY A 211 -5.43 -4.50 -18.15
C GLY A 211 -5.43 -5.82 -18.93
N GLY A 212 -6.17 -6.84 -18.43
CA GLY A 212 -6.23 -8.17 -19.04
C GLY A 212 -4.84 -8.77 -19.26
N ASP A 213 -4.67 -9.49 -20.36
CA ASP A 213 -3.40 -10.14 -20.72
C ASP A 213 -2.24 -9.18 -21.03
N ALA A 214 -2.51 -7.88 -21.11
CA ALA A 214 -1.45 -6.89 -21.29
C ALA A 214 -0.57 -6.73 -20.04
N LEU A 215 -1.05 -7.20 -18.90
CA LEU A 215 -0.33 -7.19 -17.63
C LEU A 215 0.69 -8.33 -17.49
N ASN A 216 0.57 -9.41 -18.28
CA ASN A 216 1.46 -10.56 -18.17
C ASN A 216 2.92 -10.16 -18.36
N GLY A 217 3.78 -10.63 -17.46
CA GLY A 217 5.21 -10.30 -17.45
C GLY A 217 5.53 -8.95 -16.81
N SER A 218 4.56 -8.29 -16.16
CA SER A 218 4.78 -7.15 -15.29
C SER A 218 5.11 -7.61 -13.86
N PHE A 219 5.69 -6.73 -13.05
CA PHE A 219 6.08 -7.05 -11.67
C PHE A 219 5.72 -5.94 -10.71
N ILE A 220 5.42 -6.32 -9.47
CA ILE A 220 5.14 -5.37 -8.39
C ILE A 220 5.89 -5.74 -7.11
N SER A 221 6.22 -4.73 -6.30
CA SER A 221 6.50 -4.92 -4.88
C SER A 221 5.19 -4.99 -4.09
N ASN A 222 5.12 -5.89 -3.12
CA ASN A 222 3.92 -6.09 -2.33
C ASN A 222 4.27 -6.49 -0.88
N HIS A 223 3.27 -6.56 -0.02
CA HIS A 223 3.41 -6.81 1.42
C HIS A 223 3.34 -8.29 1.79
N TYR A 224 2.69 -9.11 0.96
CA TYR A 224 2.60 -10.55 1.14
C TYR A 224 2.22 -11.23 -0.19
N SER A 225 2.24 -12.56 -0.21
CA SER A 225 1.69 -13.38 -1.29
C SER A 225 0.52 -14.21 -0.76
N VAL A 226 -0.61 -14.21 -1.47
CA VAL A 226 -1.77 -15.05 -1.14
C VAL A 226 -1.46 -16.55 -1.22
N ASP A 227 -0.43 -16.91 -1.99
CA ASP A 227 0.03 -18.28 -2.18
C ASP A 227 1.16 -18.70 -1.19
N ASP A 228 1.52 -17.82 -0.24
CA ASP A 228 2.50 -18.16 0.80
C ASP A 228 1.97 -19.32 1.66
N PRO A 229 2.71 -20.45 1.78
CA PRO A 229 2.24 -21.64 2.47
C PRO A 229 2.22 -21.51 4.00
N THR A 230 2.64 -20.38 4.55
CA THR A 230 2.65 -20.15 5.99
C THR A 230 1.26 -20.33 6.59
N PRO A 231 1.09 -21.17 7.65
CA PRO A 231 -0.23 -21.52 8.17
C PRO A 231 -1.11 -20.33 8.55
N VAL A 232 -0.55 -19.27 9.14
CA VAL A 232 -1.31 -18.07 9.51
C VAL A 232 -1.87 -17.34 8.29
N ILE A 233 -1.14 -17.33 7.17
CA ILE A 233 -1.59 -16.71 5.91
C ILE A 233 -2.70 -17.56 5.30
N GLN A 234 -2.49 -18.89 5.20
CA GLN A 234 -3.49 -19.77 4.59
C GLN A 234 -4.79 -19.83 5.41
N ASP A 235 -4.73 -19.78 6.73
CA ASP A 235 -5.91 -19.66 7.59
C ASP A 235 -6.65 -18.33 7.33
N PHE A 236 -5.94 -17.22 7.28
CA PHE A 236 -6.54 -15.93 6.96
C PHE A 236 -7.22 -15.95 5.57
N VAL A 237 -6.53 -16.46 4.55
CA VAL A 237 -7.05 -16.58 3.18
C VAL A 237 -8.31 -17.44 3.15
N ALA A 238 -8.34 -18.57 3.88
CA ALA A 238 -9.51 -19.44 3.95
C ALA A 238 -10.71 -18.74 4.60
N ARG A 239 -10.49 -18.08 5.74
CA ARG A 239 -11.54 -17.31 6.46
C ARG A 239 -12.06 -16.14 5.63
N TYR A 240 -11.16 -15.43 4.94
CA TYR A 240 -11.53 -14.32 4.06
C TYR A 240 -12.40 -14.81 2.90
N LYS A 241 -11.97 -15.88 2.20
CA LYS A 241 -12.77 -16.49 1.12
C LYS A 241 -14.14 -16.96 1.58
N ALA A 242 -14.22 -17.57 2.76
CA ALA A 242 -15.50 -18.01 3.33
C ALA A 242 -16.46 -16.84 3.57
N LYS A 243 -15.94 -15.68 4.00
CA LYS A 243 -16.73 -14.49 4.28
C LYS A 243 -17.10 -13.70 3.01
N PHE A 244 -16.23 -13.66 2.02
CA PHE A 244 -16.35 -12.82 0.83
C PHE A 244 -16.56 -13.63 -0.47
N ASN A 245 -17.43 -14.65 -0.41
CA ASN A 245 -17.91 -15.41 -1.56
C ASN A 245 -16.80 -15.99 -2.47
N GLY A 246 -15.72 -16.48 -1.86
CA GLY A 246 -14.60 -17.09 -2.57
C GLY A 246 -13.53 -16.11 -3.07
N THR A 247 -13.73 -14.80 -2.90
CA THR A 247 -12.74 -13.79 -3.27
C THR A 247 -11.48 -13.93 -2.42
N ALA A 248 -10.32 -13.96 -3.06
CA ALA A 248 -9.04 -13.96 -2.34
C ALA A 248 -8.74 -12.55 -1.79
N PRO A 249 -8.14 -12.43 -0.58
CA PRO A 249 -7.71 -11.14 -0.07
C PRO A 249 -6.53 -10.60 -0.87
N ASP A 250 -6.59 -9.33 -1.24
CA ASP A 250 -5.42 -8.56 -1.69
C ASP A 250 -4.56 -8.14 -0.48
N ALA A 251 -3.39 -7.53 -0.75
CA ALA A 251 -2.50 -7.07 0.32
C ALA A 251 -3.12 -5.94 1.15
N ILE A 252 -3.95 -5.10 0.55
CA ILE A 252 -4.61 -3.99 1.26
C ILE A 252 -5.62 -4.54 2.28
N ALA A 253 -6.36 -5.59 1.92
CA ALA A 253 -7.26 -6.29 2.85
C ALA A 253 -6.50 -6.93 4.01
N ALA A 254 -5.35 -7.58 3.74
CA ALA A 254 -4.50 -8.18 4.76
C ALA A 254 -3.89 -7.11 5.70
N LEU A 255 -3.44 -5.98 5.15
CA LEU A 255 -2.93 -4.85 5.92
C LEU A 255 -4.02 -4.18 6.76
N GLY A 256 -5.25 -4.05 6.24
CA GLY A 256 -6.40 -3.55 6.99
C GLY A 256 -6.75 -4.45 8.17
N PHE A 257 -6.64 -5.77 7.98
CA PHE A 257 -6.78 -6.73 9.06
C PHE A 257 -5.66 -6.55 10.11
N ASP A 258 -4.40 -6.49 9.68
CA ASP A 258 -3.25 -6.27 10.57
C ASP A 258 -3.34 -4.95 11.35
N ALA A 259 -3.70 -3.85 10.70
CA ALA A 259 -3.89 -2.55 11.35
C ALA A 259 -4.96 -2.62 12.45
N THR A 260 -6.08 -3.30 12.16
CA THR A 260 -7.14 -3.51 13.14
C THR A 260 -6.66 -4.36 14.32
N MET A 261 -5.93 -5.43 14.07
CA MET A 261 -5.46 -6.33 15.11
C MET A 261 -4.34 -5.73 15.96
N VAL A 262 -3.46 -4.90 15.37
CA VAL A 262 -2.47 -4.10 16.11
C VAL A 262 -3.18 -3.08 17.02
N LEU A 263 -4.24 -2.43 16.54
CA LEU A 263 -5.04 -1.53 17.35
C LEU A 263 -5.68 -2.26 18.54
N VAL A 264 -6.28 -3.43 18.30
CA VAL A 264 -6.92 -4.26 19.36
C VAL A 264 -5.91 -4.69 20.42
N ASP A 265 -4.74 -5.18 20.01
CA ASP A 265 -3.65 -5.51 20.92
C ASP A 265 -3.22 -4.30 21.75
N SER A 266 -3.09 -3.14 21.11
CA SER A 266 -2.73 -1.89 21.77
C SER A 266 -3.77 -1.42 22.77
N ILE A 267 -5.08 -1.56 22.47
CA ILE A 267 -6.16 -1.25 23.41
C ILE A 267 -6.09 -2.17 24.64
N LYS A 268 -5.78 -3.46 24.44
CA LYS A 268 -5.62 -4.42 25.55
C LYS A 268 -4.43 -4.03 26.44
N ARG A 269 -3.29 -3.69 25.84
CA ARG A 269 -2.08 -3.26 26.57
C ARG A 269 -2.26 -1.92 27.29
N ALA A 270 -3.00 -0.99 26.70
CA ALA A 270 -3.33 0.31 27.29
C ALA A 270 -4.37 0.20 28.42
N GLY A 271 -5.09 -0.92 28.53
CA GLY A 271 -6.20 -1.10 29.45
C GLY A 271 -7.49 -0.37 29.05
N GLY A 272 -7.53 0.23 27.86
CA GLY A 272 -8.68 1.01 27.37
C GLY A 272 -8.35 1.88 26.16
N THR A 273 -9.19 2.88 25.93
CA THR A 273 -9.14 3.79 24.77
C THR A 273 -8.82 5.25 25.14
N GLU A 274 -8.17 5.47 26.29
CA GLU A 274 -7.66 6.80 26.64
C GLU A 274 -6.57 7.18 25.63
N CYS A 275 -6.69 8.37 25.03
CA CYS A 275 -5.95 8.74 23.83
C CYS A 275 -4.41 8.65 23.98
N VAL A 276 -3.87 9.18 25.09
CA VAL A 276 -2.40 9.18 25.31
C VAL A 276 -1.89 7.78 25.61
N ALA A 277 -2.61 7.01 26.45
CA ALA A 277 -2.24 5.64 26.78
C ALA A 277 -2.31 4.75 25.53
N LEU A 278 -3.34 4.90 24.71
CA LEU A 278 -3.51 4.15 23.48
C LEU A 278 -2.41 4.51 22.46
N ARG A 279 -2.14 5.80 22.24
CA ARG A 279 -1.06 6.27 21.38
C ARG A 279 0.29 5.66 21.81
N ASN A 280 0.60 5.69 23.11
CA ASN A 280 1.82 5.10 23.64
C ASN A 280 1.88 3.58 23.43
N ALA A 281 0.77 2.89 23.64
CA ALA A 281 0.68 1.45 23.43
C ALA A 281 0.88 1.09 21.95
N ILE A 282 0.31 1.86 21.01
CA ILE A 282 0.54 1.64 19.57
C ILE A 282 2.03 1.85 19.24
N ALA A 283 2.64 2.95 19.72
CA ALA A 283 4.05 3.26 19.49
C ALA A 283 5.01 2.17 20.00
N GLN A 284 4.61 1.42 21.03
CA GLN A 284 5.37 0.32 21.61
C GLN A 284 5.12 -1.04 20.93
N THR A 285 4.44 -1.07 19.78
CA THR A 285 4.21 -2.32 19.04
C THR A 285 5.54 -2.91 18.58
N ALA A 286 5.86 -4.10 19.08
CA ALA A 286 7.08 -4.82 18.75
C ALA A 286 6.79 -6.33 18.58
N ASN A 287 7.38 -6.93 17.56
CA ASN A 287 7.28 -8.35 17.24
C ASN A 287 5.83 -8.87 17.12
N TYR A 288 4.90 -8.00 16.72
CA TYR A 288 3.51 -8.40 16.49
C TYR A 288 3.43 -9.32 15.26
N LYS A 289 2.87 -10.51 15.43
CA LYS A 289 2.73 -11.51 14.37
C LYS A 289 1.47 -11.20 13.54
N GLY A 290 1.62 -10.45 12.48
CA GLY A 290 0.55 -10.12 11.53
C GLY A 290 0.48 -11.11 10.36
N ILE A 291 -0.53 -10.93 9.52
CA ILE A 291 -0.72 -11.68 8.27
C ILE A 291 0.37 -11.29 7.26
N THR A 292 0.70 -10.00 7.21
CA THR A 292 1.70 -9.45 6.27
C THR A 292 3.12 -9.50 6.85
N GLY A 293 3.38 -10.33 7.86
CA GLY A 293 4.66 -10.52 8.50
C GLY A 293 4.73 -9.97 9.93
N VAL A 294 5.92 -9.99 10.50
CA VAL A 294 6.16 -9.45 11.85
C VAL A 294 6.19 -7.92 11.79
N ILE A 295 5.37 -7.28 12.62
CA ILE A 295 5.24 -5.82 12.68
C ILE A 295 5.95 -5.32 13.94
N THR A 296 6.97 -4.51 13.74
CA THR A 296 7.63 -3.72 14.78
C THR A 296 7.67 -2.27 14.30
N LEU A 297 7.15 -1.36 15.10
CA LEU A 297 7.18 0.06 14.76
C LEU A 297 8.51 0.67 15.20
N ASP A 298 9.12 1.43 14.30
CA ASP A 298 10.32 2.21 14.60
C ASP A 298 10.00 3.51 15.38
N SER A 299 11.03 4.30 15.69
CA SER A 299 10.88 5.59 16.39
C SER A 299 10.05 6.63 15.61
N GLU A 300 9.91 6.45 14.30
CA GLU A 300 9.08 7.28 13.43
C GLU A 300 7.70 6.68 13.16
N ARG A 301 7.34 5.59 13.88
CA ARG A 301 6.04 4.91 13.84
C ARG A 301 5.75 4.21 12.50
N ASN A 302 6.80 3.80 11.80
CA ASN A 302 6.72 3.00 10.57
C ASN A 302 7.00 1.53 10.89
N ALA A 303 6.36 0.63 10.17
CA ALA A 303 6.67 -0.79 10.29
C ALA A 303 7.92 -1.15 9.47
N VAL A 304 8.86 -1.83 10.13
CA VAL A 304 10.04 -2.42 9.47
C VAL A 304 9.71 -3.89 9.16
N LYS A 305 9.64 -4.23 7.88
CA LYS A 305 9.25 -5.56 7.41
C LYS A 305 9.74 -5.81 5.97
N PRO A 306 9.90 -7.08 5.55
CA PRO A 306 10.29 -7.41 4.19
C PRO A 306 9.20 -7.04 3.18
N ALA A 307 9.60 -6.95 1.91
CA ALA A 307 8.71 -6.87 0.77
C ALA A 307 8.85 -8.13 -0.10
N VAL A 308 7.76 -8.51 -0.75
CA VAL A 308 7.77 -9.55 -1.78
C VAL A 308 7.69 -8.90 -3.17
N VAL A 309 8.35 -9.51 -4.15
CA VAL A 309 8.14 -9.17 -5.55
C VAL A 309 7.23 -10.24 -6.16
N LEU A 310 6.17 -9.79 -6.82
CA LEU A 310 5.19 -10.64 -7.49
C LEU A 310 5.23 -10.39 -9.00
N GLU A 311 5.17 -11.46 -9.78
CA GLU A 311 4.96 -11.43 -11.24
C GLU A 311 3.47 -11.49 -11.53
N LEU A 312 3.00 -10.64 -12.43
CA LEU A 312 1.65 -10.70 -12.98
C LEU A 312 1.63 -11.70 -14.13
N LYS A 313 0.91 -12.81 -13.95
CA LYS A 313 0.84 -13.90 -14.91
C LYS A 313 -0.50 -14.63 -14.83
N ASP A 314 -1.15 -14.81 -15.98
CA ASP A 314 -2.38 -15.60 -16.12
C ASP A 314 -3.44 -15.22 -15.06
N LYS A 315 -3.67 -13.94 -14.90
CA LYS A 315 -4.59 -13.32 -13.93
C LYS A 315 -4.27 -13.64 -12.46
N LYS A 316 -2.98 -13.87 -12.16
CA LYS A 316 -2.48 -14.12 -10.80
C LYS A 316 -1.29 -13.23 -10.50
N PHE A 317 -1.09 -12.97 -9.21
CA PHE A 317 0.13 -12.39 -8.65
C PHE A 317 1.00 -13.55 -8.14
N VAL A 318 2.02 -13.92 -8.91
CA VAL A 318 2.87 -15.09 -8.65
C VAL A 318 4.13 -14.66 -7.91
N TYR A 319 4.43 -15.31 -6.78
CA TYR A 319 5.63 -15.02 -6.00
C TYR A 319 6.92 -15.22 -6.81
N LYS A 320 7.85 -14.26 -6.71
CA LYS A 320 9.18 -14.31 -7.34
C LYS A 320 10.29 -14.36 -6.30
N GLU A 321 10.36 -13.38 -5.42
CA GLU A 321 11.40 -13.27 -4.41
C GLU A 321 10.97 -12.39 -3.24
N THR A 322 11.66 -12.54 -2.09
CA THR A 322 11.53 -11.66 -0.93
C THR A 322 12.79 -10.82 -0.79
N ILE A 323 12.62 -9.52 -0.56
CA ILE A 323 13.70 -8.58 -0.31
C ILE A 323 13.55 -8.05 1.12
N ASN A 324 14.61 -8.21 1.91
CA ASN A 324 14.66 -7.72 3.29
C ASN A 324 15.14 -6.26 3.33
N PRO A 325 14.72 -5.50 4.37
CA PRO A 325 15.20 -4.13 4.63
C PRO A 325 16.72 -4.03 4.77
#